data_7365b8fcea8f9bf03507643a6574c270
#
_entry.id   7365b8fcea8f9bf03507643a6574c270
#
_cell.length_a   1.000
_cell.length_b   1.000
_cell.length_c   1.000
_cell.angle_alpha   90.00
_cell.angle_beta   90.00
_cell.angle_gamma   90.00
#
_symmetry.space_group_name_H-M   'P 1'
#
loop_
_entity.id
_entity.type
_entity.pdbx_description
1 polymer ?
#
loop_
_entity_poly.entity_id
_entity_poly.type
_entity_poly.pdbx_seq_one_letter_code
_entity_poly.pdbx_strand_id
1 'polypeptide(L)'
;NLHVFTSRTLTPVALADGSTVIWGAAFQDNKASIPLDVRLDPFKLNICLLHGELGGNSGYNSISESAVISSRFDYIALGHNHRFSGVFRIGETALSCPGCFSATASNETGVKGYLSGKIDKGIAALTLHPSGTAQFEDVSLSVSGLSDDTALAEALLPLLPTPTEHICLTVHLTGTRMYEPNLEALSRSLRKTFLHAQVFDESAAMQDPYRYKDEDGLRGTVTRDFMHRISENSHDEQTYAKLSLALEYALAALEGRDPE
;
A
#
# COMPACT_ATOMS: atom_id res chain seq x y z
N ASN A 1 -7.72 18.81 -31.98
CA ASN A 1 -8.92 19.33 -31.32
C ASN A 1 -8.94 18.86 -29.87
N LEU A 2 -9.19 19.76 -28.92
CA LEU A 2 -9.34 19.49 -27.51
C LEU A 2 -10.80 19.69 -27.11
N HIS A 3 -11.38 18.73 -26.37
CA HIS A 3 -12.70 18.88 -25.75
C HIS A 3 -12.54 18.83 -24.23
N VAL A 4 -13.16 19.76 -23.52
CA VAL A 4 -13.17 19.84 -22.05
C VAL A 4 -14.59 19.74 -21.57
N PHE A 5 -14.88 18.72 -20.75
CA PHE A 5 -16.17 18.59 -20.10
C PHE A 5 -16.29 19.61 -18.97
N THR A 6 -17.31 20.46 -19.04
CA THR A 6 -17.54 21.54 -18.06
C THR A 6 -18.84 21.37 -17.27
N SER A 7 -19.69 20.42 -17.66
CA SER A 7 -20.95 20.11 -16.96
C SER A 7 -20.71 19.22 -15.74
N ARG A 8 -21.51 19.43 -14.69
CA ARG A 8 -21.54 18.54 -13.50
C ARG A 8 -22.25 17.20 -13.75
N THR A 9 -22.94 17.07 -14.87
CA THR A 9 -23.61 15.84 -15.30
C THR A 9 -22.95 15.31 -16.55
N LEU A 10 -23.10 14.01 -16.81
CA LEU A 10 -22.56 13.37 -18.00
C LEU A 10 -23.13 14.02 -19.29
N THR A 11 -22.23 14.44 -20.14
CA THR A 11 -22.54 14.97 -21.47
C THR A 11 -21.82 14.18 -22.55
N PRO A 12 -22.46 13.93 -23.71
CA PRO A 12 -21.85 13.15 -24.79
C PRO A 12 -21.03 14.00 -25.74
N VAL A 13 -19.98 13.43 -26.28
CA VAL A 13 -19.22 13.93 -27.42
C VAL A 13 -19.07 12.79 -28.43
N ALA A 14 -19.66 12.94 -29.59
CA ALA A 14 -19.49 11.98 -30.67
C ALA A 14 -18.10 12.18 -31.33
N LEU A 15 -17.38 11.09 -31.56
CA LEU A 15 -16.15 11.12 -32.32
C LEU A 15 -16.44 11.21 -33.83
N ALA A 16 -15.45 11.64 -34.59
CA ALA A 16 -15.57 11.85 -36.03
C ALA A 16 -15.88 10.56 -36.83
N ASP A 17 -15.63 9.40 -36.23
CA ASP A 17 -15.97 8.09 -36.82
C ASP A 17 -17.48 7.81 -36.85
N GLY A 18 -18.28 8.61 -36.12
CA GLY A 18 -19.73 8.48 -36.02
C GLY A 18 -20.22 7.29 -35.20
N SER A 19 -19.33 6.35 -34.87
CA SER A 19 -19.67 5.11 -34.18
C SER A 19 -19.32 5.11 -32.68
N THR A 20 -18.52 6.08 -32.23
CA THR A 20 -18.06 6.18 -30.84
C THR A 20 -18.58 7.45 -30.16
N VAL A 21 -19.04 7.31 -28.92
CA VAL A 21 -19.47 8.42 -28.07
C VAL A 21 -18.67 8.39 -26.77
N ILE A 22 -18.01 9.49 -26.48
CA ILE A 22 -17.33 9.71 -25.21
C ILE A 22 -18.25 10.52 -24.30
N TRP A 23 -18.51 9.99 -23.12
CA TRP A 23 -19.30 10.63 -22.08
C TRP A 23 -18.37 11.12 -20.98
N GLY A 24 -18.58 12.33 -20.49
CA GLY A 24 -17.76 12.86 -19.40
C GLY A 24 -18.48 13.95 -18.63
N ALA A 25 -17.99 14.22 -17.45
CA ALA A 25 -18.47 15.29 -16.58
C ALA A 25 -17.29 15.99 -15.89
N ALA A 26 -17.48 17.26 -15.53
CA ALA A 26 -16.51 18.01 -14.73
C ALA A 26 -16.62 17.62 -13.26
N PHE A 27 -15.49 17.31 -12.65
CA PHE A 27 -15.35 17.14 -11.20
C PHE A 27 -15.06 18.52 -10.59
N GLN A 28 -16.07 19.17 -10.01
CA GLN A 28 -15.97 20.58 -9.59
C GLN A 28 -15.83 20.77 -8.08
N ASP A 29 -16.15 19.77 -7.27
CA ASP A 29 -15.95 19.79 -5.82
C ASP A 29 -15.72 18.38 -5.27
N ASN A 30 -15.10 18.31 -4.09
CA ASN A 30 -14.63 17.06 -3.48
C ASN A 30 -15.75 16.10 -3.04
N LYS A 31 -17.01 16.49 -3.14
CA LYS A 31 -18.17 15.67 -2.73
C LYS A 31 -19.17 15.48 -3.89
N ALA A 32 -18.68 15.59 -5.13
CA ALA A 32 -19.51 15.36 -6.30
C ALA A 32 -19.97 13.90 -6.34
N SER A 33 -21.25 13.70 -6.66
CA SER A 33 -21.78 12.41 -7.09
C SER A 33 -22.31 12.58 -8.51
N ILE A 34 -21.72 11.86 -9.45
CA ILE A 34 -22.07 11.94 -10.86
C ILE A 34 -22.83 10.66 -11.25
N PRO A 35 -24.15 10.73 -11.39
CA PRO A 35 -24.94 9.57 -11.77
C PRO A 35 -24.54 9.04 -13.15
N LEU A 36 -24.47 7.70 -13.29
CA LEU A 36 -24.25 7.04 -14.58
C LEU A 36 -25.52 6.81 -15.39
N ASP A 37 -26.66 7.30 -14.89
CA ASP A 37 -27.97 7.12 -15.50
C ASP A 37 -28.16 8.08 -16.68
N VAL A 38 -27.74 7.63 -17.85
CA VAL A 38 -27.88 8.36 -19.11
C VAL A 38 -28.43 7.43 -20.20
N ARG A 39 -29.11 8.02 -21.18
CA ARG A 39 -29.64 7.26 -22.31
C ARG A 39 -28.57 7.04 -23.37
N LEU A 40 -28.01 5.83 -23.42
CA LEU A 40 -27.01 5.40 -24.39
C LEU A 40 -27.65 4.99 -25.72
N ASP A 41 -26.94 5.22 -26.83
CA ASP A 41 -27.25 4.61 -28.11
C ASP A 41 -26.62 3.19 -28.14
N PRO A 42 -27.40 2.11 -28.16
CA PRO A 42 -26.85 0.75 -28.07
C PRO A 42 -26.09 0.32 -29.33
N PHE A 43 -26.25 1.05 -30.45
CA PHE A 43 -25.52 0.78 -31.69
C PHE A 43 -24.13 1.45 -31.73
N LYS A 44 -23.82 2.31 -30.75
CA LYS A 44 -22.56 3.01 -30.67
C LYS A 44 -21.69 2.45 -29.54
N LEU A 45 -20.38 2.58 -29.67
CA LEU A 45 -19.46 2.35 -28.61
C LEU A 45 -19.55 3.52 -27.61
N ASN A 46 -19.95 3.24 -26.38
CA ASN A 46 -20.15 4.24 -25.33
C ASN A 46 -19.04 4.13 -24.29
N ILE A 47 -18.17 5.12 -24.23
CA ILE A 47 -17.05 5.21 -23.30
C ILE A 47 -17.31 6.33 -22.30
N CYS A 48 -17.18 6.06 -21.01
CA CYS A 48 -17.32 7.06 -19.95
C CYS A 48 -15.95 7.44 -19.38
N LEU A 49 -15.69 8.75 -19.24
CA LEU A 49 -14.51 9.31 -18.61
C LEU A 49 -14.93 10.02 -17.34
N LEU A 50 -14.48 9.53 -16.17
CA LEU A 50 -14.84 10.09 -14.87
C LEU A 50 -13.68 10.16 -13.91
N HIS A 51 -13.69 11.21 -13.08
CA HIS A 51 -12.92 11.24 -11.85
C HIS A 51 -13.77 10.67 -10.71
N GLY A 52 -13.35 9.57 -10.09
CA GLY A 52 -14.10 8.89 -9.03
C GLY A 52 -13.53 7.52 -8.73
N GLU A 53 -14.06 6.90 -7.69
CA GLU A 53 -13.63 5.59 -7.21
C GLU A 53 -14.75 4.57 -7.20
N LEU A 54 -14.41 3.31 -7.45
CA LEU A 54 -15.36 2.20 -7.36
C LEU A 54 -15.51 1.75 -5.91
N GLY A 55 -16.76 1.74 -5.41
CA GLY A 55 -17.10 1.20 -4.08
C GLY A 55 -16.50 1.95 -2.90
N GLY A 56 -15.87 3.09 -3.10
CA GLY A 56 -15.22 3.86 -2.05
C GLY A 56 -16.19 4.58 -1.11
N ASN A 57 -15.73 4.82 0.11
CA ASN A 57 -16.45 5.60 1.12
C ASN A 57 -15.83 7.00 1.32
N SER A 58 -14.93 7.40 0.46
CA SER A 58 -14.18 8.66 0.58
C SER A 58 -15.03 9.91 0.32
N GLY A 59 -16.19 9.74 -0.33
CA GLY A 59 -17.04 10.84 -0.78
C GLY A 59 -16.59 11.50 -2.08
N TYR A 60 -15.52 11.01 -2.70
CA TYR A 60 -15.02 11.49 -3.99
C TYR A 60 -15.68 10.75 -5.16
N ASN A 61 -16.91 11.13 -5.52
CA ASN A 61 -17.67 10.50 -6.60
C ASN A 61 -17.60 8.94 -6.53
N SER A 62 -18.10 8.41 -5.41
CA SER A 62 -18.15 6.96 -5.21
C SER A 62 -19.15 6.33 -6.19
N ILE A 63 -18.70 5.35 -6.97
CA ILE A 63 -19.47 4.65 -7.98
C ILE A 63 -19.75 3.23 -7.46
N SER A 64 -21.03 2.88 -7.29
CA SER A 64 -21.40 1.53 -6.88
C SER A 64 -21.34 0.55 -8.06
N GLU A 65 -21.08 -0.74 -7.76
CA GLU A 65 -21.14 -1.79 -8.77
C GLU A 65 -22.53 -1.87 -9.45
N SER A 66 -23.59 -1.67 -8.68
CA SER A 66 -24.95 -1.65 -9.21
C SER A 66 -25.17 -0.50 -10.21
N ALA A 67 -24.58 0.68 -9.95
CA ALA A 67 -24.62 1.79 -10.89
C ALA A 67 -23.85 1.47 -12.18
N VAL A 68 -22.70 0.80 -12.08
CA VAL A 68 -21.93 0.33 -13.25
C VAL A 68 -22.77 -0.64 -14.09
N ILE A 69 -23.34 -1.68 -13.48
CA ILE A 69 -24.18 -2.67 -14.18
C ILE A 69 -25.36 -2.00 -14.87
N SER A 70 -26.02 -1.07 -14.19
CA SER A 70 -27.21 -0.38 -14.73
C SER A 70 -26.88 0.59 -15.84
N SER A 71 -25.67 1.15 -15.87
CA SER A 71 -25.23 2.16 -16.82
C SER A 71 -25.11 1.65 -18.26
N ARG A 72 -24.73 0.37 -18.43
CA ARG A 72 -24.49 -0.29 -19.72
C ARG A 72 -23.44 0.38 -20.60
N PHE A 73 -22.50 1.12 -20.03
CA PHE A 73 -21.32 1.57 -20.77
C PHE A 73 -20.48 0.38 -21.25
N ASP A 74 -19.87 0.52 -22.41
CA ASP A 74 -18.94 -0.50 -22.91
C ASP A 74 -17.59 -0.46 -22.14
N TYR A 75 -17.17 0.77 -21.79
CA TYR A 75 -15.97 1.00 -20.99
C TYR A 75 -16.11 2.26 -20.10
N ILE A 76 -15.59 2.16 -18.88
CA ILE A 76 -15.47 3.29 -17.96
C ILE A 76 -14.00 3.50 -17.62
N ALA A 77 -13.42 4.62 -18.06
CA ALA A 77 -12.09 5.07 -17.67
C ALA A 77 -12.21 5.94 -16.42
N LEU A 78 -11.60 5.48 -15.32
CA LEU A 78 -11.59 6.17 -14.04
C LEU A 78 -10.29 6.91 -13.83
N GLY A 79 -10.36 8.09 -13.23
CA GLY A 79 -9.27 8.77 -12.56
C GLY A 79 -9.52 8.77 -11.05
N HIS A 80 -8.68 9.39 -10.25
CA HIS A 80 -8.69 9.54 -8.81
C HIS A 80 -7.61 8.70 -8.13
N ASN A 81 -7.64 7.38 -8.28
CA ASN A 81 -6.61 6.52 -7.69
C ASN A 81 -5.29 6.69 -8.45
N HIS A 82 -4.21 6.91 -7.71
CA HIS A 82 -2.87 7.06 -8.28
C HIS A 82 -2.15 5.71 -8.50
N ARG A 83 -2.85 4.61 -8.24
CA ARG A 83 -2.37 3.25 -8.49
C ARG A 83 -3.20 2.60 -9.61
N PHE A 84 -2.52 1.84 -10.46
CA PHE A 84 -3.18 1.06 -11.50
C PHE A 84 -4.10 -0.01 -10.89
N SER A 85 -5.36 -0.03 -11.31
CA SER A 85 -6.37 -0.95 -10.80
C SER A 85 -6.45 -2.30 -11.53
N GLY A 86 -5.68 -2.47 -12.62
CA GLY A 86 -5.96 -3.52 -13.59
C GLY A 86 -7.08 -3.12 -14.54
N VAL A 87 -7.33 -3.99 -15.54
CA VAL A 87 -8.49 -3.92 -16.42
C VAL A 87 -9.42 -5.05 -16.03
N PHE A 88 -10.63 -4.74 -15.62
CA PHE A 88 -11.58 -5.71 -15.07
C PHE A 88 -12.99 -5.42 -15.53
N ARG A 89 -13.95 -6.29 -15.21
CA ARG A 89 -15.35 -6.17 -15.65
C ARG A 89 -16.30 -6.24 -14.47
N ILE A 90 -17.38 -5.45 -14.58
CA ILE A 90 -18.55 -5.51 -13.71
C ILE A 90 -19.77 -5.62 -14.61
N GLY A 91 -20.43 -6.79 -14.62
CA GLY A 91 -21.41 -7.13 -15.64
C GLY A 91 -20.79 -7.08 -17.03
N GLU A 92 -21.42 -6.37 -17.94
CA GLU A 92 -20.97 -6.21 -19.33
C GLU A 92 -19.96 -5.05 -19.49
N THR A 93 -19.83 -4.17 -18.50
CA THR A 93 -18.97 -2.99 -18.55
C THR A 93 -17.53 -3.31 -18.17
N ALA A 94 -16.56 -2.94 -19.01
CA ALA A 94 -15.15 -2.98 -18.66
C ALA A 94 -14.73 -1.67 -17.98
N LEU A 95 -13.82 -1.76 -16.99
CA LEU A 95 -13.33 -0.61 -16.23
C LEU A 95 -11.82 -0.66 -16.06
N SER A 96 -11.22 0.50 -15.92
CA SER A 96 -9.84 0.63 -15.49
C SER A 96 -9.54 2.03 -14.96
N CYS A 97 -8.65 2.10 -13.97
CA CYS A 97 -7.95 3.33 -13.57
C CYS A 97 -6.46 3.14 -13.90
N PRO A 98 -5.84 3.95 -14.75
CA PRO A 98 -4.43 3.79 -15.12
C PRO A 98 -3.47 4.15 -13.98
N GLY A 99 -3.93 4.80 -12.93
CA GLY A 99 -3.10 5.45 -11.94
C GLY A 99 -2.64 6.84 -12.40
N CYS A 100 -1.53 7.31 -11.88
CA CYS A 100 -0.88 8.53 -12.33
C CYS A 100 0.30 8.23 -13.27
N PHE A 101 0.62 9.19 -14.14
CA PHE A 101 1.75 9.06 -15.06
C PHE A 101 3.10 9.15 -14.35
N SER A 102 3.18 9.94 -13.28
CA SER A 102 4.36 10.09 -12.42
C SER A 102 3.88 10.19 -10.97
N ALA A 103 4.58 9.57 -10.06
CA ALA A 103 4.32 9.73 -8.63
C ALA A 103 4.68 11.16 -8.18
N THR A 104 3.86 11.74 -7.32
CA THR A 104 4.05 13.08 -6.74
C THR A 104 4.36 13.03 -5.25
N ALA A 105 4.16 11.85 -4.62
CA ALA A 105 4.44 11.62 -3.21
C ALA A 105 4.98 10.18 -3.00
N SER A 106 5.73 9.98 -1.93
CA SER A 106 6.38 8.70 -1.62
C SER A 106 5.39 7.56 -1.35
N ASN A 107 4.21 7.88 -0.84
CA ASN A 107 3.14 6.90 -0.60
C ASN A 107 2.40 6.44 -1.89
N GLU A 108 2.71 7.04 -3.03
CA GLU A 108 2.17 6.63 -4.32
C GLU A 108 3.04 5.52 -4.93
N THR A 109 3.04 4.35 -4.32
CA THR A 109 3.87 3.21 -4.71
C THR A 109 3.40 2.53 -6.01
N GLY A 110 4.23 1.63 -6.55
CA GLY A 110 3.97 0.81 -7.73
C GLY A 110 4.18 1.49 -9.06
N VAL A 111 3.99 0.72 -10.15
CA VAL A 111 4.26 1.15 -11.52
C VAL A 111 3.40 2.34 -11.90
N LYS A 112 4.03 3.38 -12.44
CA LYS A 112 3.40 4.58 -13.00
C LYS A 112 3.40 4.53 -14.51
N GLY A 113 2.34 5.05 -15.14
CA GLY A 113 2.24 4.95 -16.58
C GLY A 113 0.90 5.35 -17.15
N TYR A 114 0.62 4.83 -18.33
CA TYR A 114 -0.63 5.06 -19.05
C TYR A 114 -1.11 3.76 -19.71
N LEU A 115 -2.40 3.71 -20.00
CA LEU A 115 -3.00 2.59 -20.74
C LEU A 115 -3.12 2.93 -22.23
N SER A 116 -2.80 1.98 -23.08
CA SER A 116 -3.16 2.02 -24.49
C SER A 116 -3.72 0.69 -24.96
N GLY A 117 -4.48 0.70 -26.04
CA GLY A 117 -5.03 -0.52 -26.62
C GLY A 117 -6.29 -0.29 -27.43
N LYS A 118 -7.14 -1.30 -27.48
CA LYS A 118 -8.41 -1.29 -28.24
C LYS A 118 -9.59 -1.52 -27.33
N ILE A 119 -10.62 -0.73 -27.54
CA ILE A 119 -11.94 -0.88 -26.90
C ILE A 119 -12.96 -1.06 -28.02
N ASP A 120 -13.80 -2.07 -27.87
CA ASP A 120 -14.92 -2.36 -28.74
C ASP A 120 -16.09 -2.90 -27.89
N LYS A 121 -17.25 -3.17 -28.52
CA LYS A 121 -18.37 -3.82 -27.84
C LYS A 121 -17.94 -5.12 -27.21
N GLY A 122 -18.04 -5.19 -25.87
CA GLY A 122 -17.64 -6.36 -25.10
C GLY A 122 -16.12 -6.64 -25.05
N ILE A 123 -15.26 -5.77 -25.57
CA ILE A 123 -13.82 -5.96 -25.59
C ILE A 123 -13.10 -4.72 -25.03
N ALA A 124 -12.20 -4.93 -24.07
CA ALA A 124 -11.25 -3.93 -23.61
C ALA A 124 -9.86 -4.59 -23.49
N ALA A 125 -9.10 -4.54 -24.58
CA ALA A 125 -7.74 -5.05 -24.66
C ALA A 125 -6.75 -3.90 -24.44
N LEU A 126 -6.44 -3.63 -23.16
CA LEU A 126 -5.60 -2.51 -22.73
C LEU A 126 -4.33 -3.04 -22.07
N THR A 127 -3.22 -2.37 -22.35
CA THR A 127 -1.89 -2.68 -21.78
C THR A 127 -1.38 -1.44 -21.06
N LEU A 128 -0.84 -1.65 -19.85
CA LEU A 128 -0.14 -0.61 -19.10
C LEU A 128 1.26 -0.44 -19.69
N HIS A 129 1.60 0.80 -20.00
CA HIS A 129 2.93 1.21 -20.44
C HIS A 129 3.57 2.01 -19.33
N PRO A 130 4.67 1.49 -18.72
CA PRO A 130 5.42 2.27 -17.73
C PRO A 130 5.90 3.59 -18.28
N SER A 131 5.80 4.65 -17.49
CA SER A 131 6.23 5.99 -17.89
C SER A 131 7.75 6.17 -17.90
N GLY A 132 8.49 5.26 -17.26
CA GLY A 132 9.94 5.41 -17.04
C GLY A 132 10.30 6.49 -16.00
N THR A 133 9.31 7.05 -15.29
CA THR A 133 9.55 7.98 -14.19
C THR A 133 9.94 7.24 -12.91
N ALA A 134 10.38 7.99 -11.90
CA ALA A 134 10.68 7.41 -10.59
C ALA A 134 9.45 6.69 -10.01
N GLN A 135 9.69 5.51 -9.44
CA GLN A 135 8.72 4.69 -8.74
C GLN A 135 9.09 4.62 -7.27
N PHE A 136 8.12 4.68 -6.38
CA PHE A 136 8.33 4.48 -4.96
C PHE A 136 7.92 3.06 -4.58
N GLU A 137 8.77 2.38 -3.81
CA GLU A 137 8.52 1.04 -3.29
C GLU A 137 8.85 1.02 -1.80
N ASP A 138 7.96 0.43 -1.01
CA ASP A 138 8.11 0.27 0.43
C ASP A 138 8.29 -1.20 0.77
N VAL A 139 9.30 -1.50 1.59
CA VAL A 139 9.61 -2.83 2.08
C VAL A 139 9.66 -2.80 3.59
N SER A 140 8.96 -3.71 4.25
CA SER A 140 9.02 -3.88 5.70
C SER A 140 9.72 -5.18 6.04
N LEU A 141 10.68 -5.11 6.99
CA LEU A 141 11.42 -6.25 7.49
C LEU A 141 11.38 -6.27 9.01
N SER A 142 10.96 -7.39 9.60
CA SER A 142 11.11 -7.60 11.03
C SER A 142 12.56 -7.95 11.36
N VAL A 143 13.16 -7.17 12.25
CA VAL A 143 14.52 -7.41 12.76
C VAL A 143 14.55 -8.35 13.96
N SER A 144 13.40 -8.87 14.40
CA SER A 144 13.31 -9.79 15.52
C SER A 144 14.13 -11.05 15.26
N GLY A 145 15.04 -11.37 16.15
CA GLY A 145 15.92 -12.53 16.06
C GLY A 145 17.15 -12.34 15.16
N LEU A 146 17.33 -11.19 14.53
CA LEU A 146 18.55 -10.87 13.78
C LEU A 146 19.68 -10.44 14.74
N SER A 147 20.90 -10.92 14.48
CA SER A 147 22.03 -10.73 15.37
C SER A 147 22.97 -9.59 14.98
N ASP A 148 22.99 -9.22 13.69
CA ASP A 148 23.95 -8.27 13.15
C ASP A 148 23.52 -7.74 11.76
N ASP A 149 24.27 -6.78 11.22
CA ASP A 149 24.02 -6.17 9.92
C ASP A 149 24.12 -7.16 8.74
N THR A 150 24.86 -8.25 8.89
CA THR A 150 24.98 -9.28 7.84
C THR A 150 23.68 -10.08 7.75
N ALA A 151 23.17 -10.55 8.88
CA ALA A 151 21.90 -11.25 8.97
C ALA A 151 20.75 -10.36 8.49
N LEU A 152 20.78 -9.06 8.83
CA LEU A 152 19.82 -8.08 8.35
C LEU A 152 19.86 -7.93 6.82
N ALA A 153 21.04 -7.81 6.23
CA ALA A 153 21.19 -7.68 4.79
C ALA A 153 20.73 -8.96 4.06
N GLU A 154 21.03 -10.15 4.58
CA GLU A 154 20.58 -11.43 4.04
C GLU A 154 19.05 -11.58 4.10
N ALA A 155 18.44 -11.19 5.22
CA ALA A 155 16.98 -11.23 5.39
C ALA A 155 16.25 -10.21 4.50
N LEU A 156 16.86 -9.07 4.24
CA LEU A 156 16.27 -8.02 3.39
C LEU A 156 16.32 -8.40 1.90
N LEU A 157 17.36 -9.06 1.45
CA LEU A 157 17.62 -9.33 0.03
C LEU A 157 16.43 -9.95 -0.74
N PRO A 158 15.74 -10.99 -0.24
CA PRO A 158 14.61 -11.59 -0.94
C PRO A 158 13.35 -10.71 -1.00
N LEU A 159 13.28 -9.66 -0.18
CA LEU A 159 12.16 -8.73 -0.13
C LEU A 159 12.35 -7.54 -1.08
N LEU A 160 13.57 -7.31 -1.55
CA LEU A 160 13.87 -6.18 -2.43
C LEU A 160 13.21 -6.37 -3.80
N PRO A 161 12.64 -5.30 -4.38
CA PRO A 161 12.18 -5.32 -5.76
C PRO A 161 13.37 -5.53 -6.70
N THR A 162 13.08 -5.97 -7.95
CA THR A 162 14.13 -6.05 -8.98
C THR A 162 14.81 -4.68 -9.10
N PRO A 163 16.13 -4.59 -8.90
CA PRO A 163 16.83 -3.32 -8.89
C PRO A 163 16.72 -2.59 -10.22
N THR A 164 16.34 -1.33 -10.18
CA THR A 164 16.35 -0.42 -11.33
C THR A 164 16.74 0.98 -10.90
N GLU A 165 17.33 1.74 -11.82
CA GLU A 165 17.67 3.15 -11.64
C GLU A 165 16.44 4.08 -11.53
N HIS A 166 15.23 3.52 -11.54
CA HIS A 166 13.98 4.28 -11.43
C HIS A 166 13.29 4.09 -10.07
N ILE A 167 13.77 3.19 -9.22
CA ILE A 167 13.13 2.91 -7.93
C ILE A 167 13.73 3.78 -6.82
N CYS A 168 12.84 4.51 -6.12
CA CYS A 168 13.07 5.09 -4.83
C CYS A 168 12.56 4.13 -3.76
N LEU A 169 13.46 3.49 -3.02
CA LEU A 169 13.16 2.45 -2.05
C LEU A 169 13.10 3.03 -0.63
N THR A 170 12.03 2.70 0.09
CA THR A 170 11.92 2.91 1.54
C THR A 170 11.93 1.55 2.23
N VAL A 171 12.80 1.38 3.22
CA VAL A 171 12.86 0.18 4.06
C VAL A 171 12.45 0.55 5.47
N HIS A 172 11.46 -0.16 6.01
CA HIS A 172 10.99 -0.05 7.38
C HIS A 172 11.46 -1.26 8.18
N LEU A 173 12.33 -1.04 9.15
CA LEU A 173 12.75 -2.07 10.10
C LEU A 173 11.77 -2.07 11.27
N THR A 174 11.10 -3.21 11.50
CA THR A 174 10.05 -3.36 12.51
C THR A 174 10.40 -4.47 13.50
N GLY A 175 9.56 -4.68 14.52
CA GLY A 175 9.77 -5.76 15.51
C GLY A 175 10.72 -5.37 16.63
N THR A 176 11.38 -6.35 17.23
CA THR A 176 12.26 -6.16 18.40
C THR A 176 13.71 -6.41 18.01
N ARG A 177 14.56 -5.37 18.11
CA ARG A 177 15.99 -5.49 17.79
C ARG A 177 16.82 -5.92 18.98
N MET A 178 17.77 -6.79 18.71
CA MET A 178 18.77 -7.27 19.70
C MET A 178 20.11 -6.55 19.58
N TYR A 179 20.30 -5.75 18.53
CA TYR A 179 21.51 -4.95 18.26
C TYR A 179 21.12 -3.62 17.63
N GLU A 180 22.03 -2.69 17.49
CA GLU A 180 21.81 -1.39 16.87
C GLU A 180 22.21 -1.45 15.38
N PRO A 181 21.25 -1.45 14.42
CA PRO A 181 21.57 -1.55 13.00
C PRO A 181 22.29 -0.31 12.48
N ASN A 182 23.26 -0.50 11.59
CA ASN A 182 23.91 0.61 10.90
C ASN A 182 23.10 1.06 9.70
N LEU A 183 22.07 1.91 9.95
CA LEU A 183 21.11 2.37 8.94
C LEU A 183 21.79 3.15 7.80
N GLU A 184 22.85 3.90 8.12
CA GLU A 184 23.57 4.68 7.11
C GLU A 184 24.34 3.78 6.14
N ALA A 185 25.03 2.76 6.67
CA ALA A 185 25.75 1.80 5.85
C ALA A 185 24.79 1.00 4.95
N LEU A 186 23.64 0.59 5.49
CA LEU A 186 22.60 -0.11 4.73
C LEU A 186 22.02 0.79 3.64
N SER A 187 21.60 2.00 3.97
CA SER A 187 21.09 2.98 2.99
C SER A 187 22.10 3.26 1.88
N ARG A 188 23.38 3.42 2.25
CA ARG A 188 24.48 3.66 1.27
C ARG A 188 24.67 2.45 0.35
N SER A 189 24.53 1.24 0.86
CA SER A 189 24.62 0.01 0.05
C SER A 189 23.47 -0.07 -0.94
N LEU A 190 22.24 0.18 -0.52
CA LEU A 190 21.05 0.16 -1.36
C LEU A 190 21.09 1.23 -2.46
N ARG A 191 21.62 2.42 -2.18
CA ARG A 191 21.80 3.50 -3.17
C ARG A 191 22.77 3.20 -4.31
N LYS A 192 23.50 2.08 -4.25
CA LYS A 192 24.33 1.63 -5.38
C LYS A 192 23.49 0.95 -6.48
N THR A 193 22.30 0.48 -6.14
CA THR A 193 21.42 -0.32 -7.02
C THR A 193 20.07 0.31 -7.28
N PHE A 194 19.63 1.23 -6.43
CA PHE A 194 18.37 1.95 -6.55
C PHE A 194 18.63 3.45 -6.80
N LEU A 195 17.69 4.14 -7.45
CA LEU A 195 17.75 5.58 -7.69
C LEU A 195 17.95 6.35 -6.38
N HIS A 196 17.21 5.96 -5.36
CA HIS A 196 17.31 6.47 -4.00
C HIS A 196 16.95 5.35 -3.03
N ALA A 197 17.50 5.39 -1.81
CA ALA A 197 17.11 4.49 -0.75
C ALA A 197 17.19 5.17 0.62
N GLN A 198 16.16 4.94 1.43
CA GLN A 198 16.08 5.35 2.83
C GLN A 198 15.73 4.14 3.69
N VAL A 199 16.27 4.10 4.90
CA VAL A 199 15.94 3.06 5.89
C VAL A 199 15.48 3.76 7.16
N PHE A 200 14.30 3.38 7.63
CA PHE A 200 13.72 3.84 8.89
C PHE A 200 13.74 2.70 9.89
N ASP A 201 14.24 2.97 11.08
CA ASP A 201 14.16 2.05 12.20
C ASP A 201 12.90 2.38 13.03
N GLU A 202 11.89 1.56 12.86
CA GLU A 202 10.63 1.58 13.60
C GLU A 202 10.59 0.42 14.62
N SER A 203 11.74 -0.28 14.81
CA SER A 203 11.82 -1.39 15.73
C SER A 203 11.98 -0.91 17.18
N ALA A 204 11.49 -1.71 18.11
CA ALA A 204 11.74 -1.50 19.53
C ALA A 204 13.05 -2.17 19.96
N ALA A 205 13.86 -1.51 20.78
CA ALA A 205 15.00 -2.17 21.37
C ALA A 205 14.52 -3.28 22.32
N MET A 206 15.17 -4.46 22.24
CA MET A 206 14.91 -5.53 23.19
C MET A 206 15.23 -5.03 24.60
N GLN A 207 14.22 -5.04 25.46
CA GLN A 207 14.44 -4.66 26.84
C GLN A 207 15.06 -5.85 27.61
N ASP A 208 16.07 -5.58 28.45
CA ASP A 208 16.56 -6.59 29.38
C ASP A 208 15.37 -7.05 30.27
N PRO A 209 14.97 -8.33 30.21
CA PRO A 209 13.90 -8.84 31.03
C PRO A 209 14.19 -8.70 32.53
N TYR A 210 15.49 -8.55 32.88
CA TYR A 210 15.96 -8.41 34.26
C TYR A 210 16.37 -6.98 34.63
N ARG A 211 15.95 -5.98 33.86
CA ARG A 211 16.31 -4.56 34.06
C ARG A 211 15.96 -4.01 35.45
N TYR A 212 15.00 -4.63 36.14
CA TYR A 212 14.60 -4.22 37.51
C TYR A 212 15.18 -5.08 38.63
N LYS A 213 16.11 -6.01 38.34
CA LYS A 213 16.66 -6.94 39.35
C LYS A 213 17.28 -6.27 40.58
N ASP A 214 17.81 -5.06 40.39
CA ASP A 214 18.48 -4.29 41.46
C ASP A 214 17.55 -3.19 42.03
N GLU A 215 16.30 -3.11 41.57
CA GLU A 215 15.33 -2.10 42.04
C GLU A 215 14.68 -2.57 43.34
N ASP A 216 14.51 -1.61 44.30
CA ASP A 216 13.68 -1.83 45.48
C ASP A 216 12.21 -1.70 45.11
N GLY A 217 11.34 -2.61 45.62
CA GLY A 217 9.92 -2.58 45.42
C GLY A 217 9.35 -3.77 44.63
N LEU A 218 8.10 -3.62 44.16
CA LEU A 218 7.36 -4.75 43.58
C LEU A 218 7.99 -5.25 42.27
N ARG A 219 8.41 -4.34 41.37
CA ARG A 219 9.05 -4.72 40.09
C ARG A 219 10.34 -5.50 40.32
N GLY A 220 11.20 -5.02 41.20
CA GLY A 220 12.42 -5.73 41.53
C GLY A 220 12.19 -7.09 42.18
N THR A 221 11.16 -7.17 43.07
CA THR A 221 10.80 -8.45 43.71
C THR A 221 10.29 -9.47 42.69
N VAL A 222 9.40 -9.06 41.80
CA VAL A 222 8.87 -9.89 40.69
C VAL A 222 10.01 -10.34 39.79
N THR A 223 10.90 -9.42 39.39
CA THR A 223 12.01 -9.74 38.50
C THR A 223 12.93 -10.78 39.13
N ARG A 224 13.33 -10.63 40.40
CA ARG A 224 14.21 -11.60 41.10
C ARG A 224 13.52 -12.96 41.28
N ASP A 225 12.23 -13.02 41.59
CA ASP A 225 11.50 -14.30 41.71
C ASP A 225 11.45 -15.04 40.36
N PHE A 226 11.13 -14.35 39.28
CA PHE A 226 11.13 -14.96 37.96
C PHE A 226 12.55 -15.38 37.50
N MET A 227 13.58 -14.58 37.76
CA MET A 227 14.98 -14.96 37.47
C MET A 227 15.34 -16.29 38.14
N HIS A 228 14.95 -16.46 39.42
CA HIS A 228 15.23 -17.69 40.16
C HIS A 228 14.48 -18.88 39.49
N ARG A 229 13.20 -18.76 39.25
CA ARG A 229 12.41 -19.83 38.61
C ARG A 229 12.90 -20.18 37.21
N ILE A 230 13.29 -19.17 36.41
CA ILE A 230 13.84 -19.37 35.06
C ILE A 230 15.18 -20.13 35.17
N SER A 231 16.02 -19.76 36.11
CA SER A 231 17.32 -20.45 36.29
C SER A 231 17.16 -21.90 36.72
N GLU A 232 16.22 -22.22 37.59
CA GLU A 232 15.92 -23.58 38.04
C GLU A 232 15.35 -24.48 36.93
N ASN A 233 14.66 -23.89 35.92
CA ASN A 233 14.01 -24.58 34.82
C ASN A 233 14.75 -24.37 33.47
N SER A 234 16.00 -23.99 33.49
CA SER A 234 16.79 -23.71 32.28
C SER A 234 16.98 -24.93 31.35
N HIS A 235 16.74 -26.16 31.85
CA HIS A 235 16.84 -27.40 31.09
C HIS A 235 15.53 -27.80 30.39
N ASP A 236 14.38 -27.19 30.73
CA ASP A 236 13.10 -27.39 30.12
C ASP A 236 12.73 -26.20 29.26
N GLU A 237 12.98 -26.30 27.95
CA GLU A 237 12.76 -25.23 26.98
C GLU A 237 11.32 -24.69 27.00
N GLN A 238 10.34 -25.58 27.21
CA GLN A 238 8.93 -25.18 27.22
C GLN A 238 8.59 -24.37 28.48
N THR A 239 9.08 -24.80 29.65
CA THR A 239 8.88 -24.08 30.91
C THR A 239 9.67 -22.79 30.94
N TYR A 240 10.90 -22.79 30.42
CA TYR A 240 11.71 -21.58 30.24
C TYR A 240 10.97 -20.51 29.43
N ALA A 241 10.44 -20.88 28.23
CA ALA A 241 9.70 -19.94 27.37
C ALA A 241 8.47 -19.36 28.06
N LYS A 242 7.69 -20.22 28.76
CA LYS A 242 6.50 -19.77 29.52
C LYS A 242 6.84 -18.80 30.65
N LEU A 243 7.89 -19.07 31.42
CA LEU A 243 8.30 -18.21 32.52
C LEU A 243 8.86 -16.87 32.01
N SER A 244 9.61 -16.88 30.91
CA SER A 244 10.11 -15.66 30.29
C SER A 244 8.98 -14.76 29.79
N LEU A 245 7.99 -15.34 29.09
CA LEU A 245 6.79 -14.61 28.65
C LEU A 245 5.96 -14.10 29.82
N ALA A 246 5.81 -14.89 30.90
CA ALA A 246 5.08 -14.49 32.08
C ALA A 246 5.74 -13.31 32.83
N LEU A 247 7.09 -13.27 32.87
CA LEU A 247 7.83 -12.14 33.40
C LEU A 247 7.55 -10.86 32.60
N GLU A 248 7.60 -10.97 31.26
CA GLU A 248 7.33 -9.84 30.38
C GLU A 248 5.93 -9.27 30.61
N TYR A 249 4.89 -10.12 30.68
CA TYR A 249 3.53 -9.71 30.96
C TYR A 249 3.37 -9.09 32.36
N ALA A 250 4.02 -9.67 33.37
CA ALA A 250 3.99 -9.13 34.71
C ALA A 250 4.62 -7.72 34.79
N LEU A 251 5.74 -7.52 34.10
CA LEU A 251 6.41 -6.22 34.04
C LEU A 251 5.59 -5.20 33.24
N ALA A 252 5.01 -5.60 32.10
CA ALA A 252 4.14 -4.73 31.31
C ALA A 252 2.95 -4.25 32.15
N ALA A 253 2.28 -5.14 32.88
CA ALA A 253 1.18 -4.79 33.77
C ALA A 253 1.60 -3.83 34.89
N LEU A 254 2.79 -4.01 35.48
CA LEU A 254 3.34 -3.12 36.52
C LEU A 254 3.77 -1.75 35.96
N GLU A 255 4.01 -1.65 34.68
CA GLU A 255 4.31 -0.40 33.97
C GLU A 255 3.06 0.29 33.42
N GLY A 256 1.88 -0.33 33.53
CA GLY A 256 0.62 0.16 32.98
C GLY A 256 0.56 0.11 31.45
N ARG A 257 1.29 -0.83 30.85
CA ARG A 257 1.29 -1.10 29.40
C ARG A 257 0.49 -2.36 29.12
N ASP A 258 -0.22 -2.38 27.98
CA ASP A 258 -0.80 -3.62 27.46
C ASP A 258 0.36 -4.52 26.94
N PRO A 259 0.39 -5.81 27.31
CA PRO A 259 1.32 -6.75 26.73
C PRO A 259 0.99 -6.97 25.24
N GLU A 260 1.97 -6.84 24.37
CA GLU A 260 1.85 -7.10 22.93
C GLU A 260 1.82 -8.60 22.63
#